data_06e3a5b8cfd1fdd8c2b36c92d9f427ac
#
_entry.id   06e3a5b8cfd1fdd8c2b36c92d9f427ac
#
_cell.length_a   1.000
_cell.length_b   1.000
_cell.length_c   1.000
_cell.angle_alpha   90.00
_cell.angle_beta   90.00
_cell.angle_gamma   90.00
#
_symmetry.space_group_name_H-M   'P 1'
#
loop_
_entity.id
_entity.type
_entity.pdbx_description
1 polymer ?
#
loop_
_entity_poly.entity_id
_entity_poly.type
_entity_poly.pdbx_seq_one_letter_code
_entity_poly.pdbx_strand_id
1 'polypeptide(L)'
;MPPYTFLCVMNESTFFIDWINRDPVSYCRARAAVSQEDARAARKRFLQGKISQSEFNAARTNHEQLLNKLGKRFGYDLSQYAL
;
A
#
# COMPACT_ATOMS: atom_id res chain seq x y z
N MET A 1 1.27 -4.00 -31.26
CA MET A 1 2.06 -3.84 -30.75
C MET A 1 2.42 -4.70 -30.09
N PRO A 2 2.42 -4.54 -29.72
CA PRO A 2 3.68 -4.79 -29.78
C PRO A 2 4.08 -5.50 -28.61
N PRO A 3 4.99 -6.41 -28.85
CA PRO A 3 5.68 -7.09 -27.78
C PRO A 3 6.22 -6.12 -26.74
N TYR A 4 6.41 -4.93 -27.17
CA TYR A 4 6.92 -3.85 -26.37
C TYR A 4 6.00 -3.52 -25.18
N THR A 5 4.69 -3.39 -25.40
CA THR A 5 3.75 -3.15 -24.29
C THR A 5 3.71 -4.32 -23.33
N PHE A 6 3.75 -5.52 -23.89
CA PHE A 6 3.78 -6.74 -23.08
C PHE A 6 5.05 -6.79 -22.20
N LEU A 7 6.19 -6.42 -22.74
CA LEU A 7 7.42 -6.37 -21.99
C LEU A 7 7.38 -5.36 -20.86
N CYS A 8 6.73 -4.21 -21.05
CA CYS A 8 6.58 -3.22 -20.01
C CYS A 8 5.81 -3.78 -18.82
N VAL A 9 4.73 -4.52 -19.05
CA VAL A 9 3.95 -5.13 -17.99
C VAL A 9 4.78 -6.16 -17.24
N MET A 10 5.52 -6.97 -17.94
CA MET A 10 6.40 -7.96 -17.31
C MET A 10 7.53 -7.30 -16.53
N ASN A 11 8.08 -6.22 -17.06
CA ASN A 11 9.14 -5.49 -16.38
C ASN A 11 8.66 -4.90 -15.05
N GLU A 12 7.42 -4.43 -14.97
CA GLU A 12 6.86 -3.94 -13.72
C GLU A 12 6.82 -5.04 -12.67
N SER A 13 6.33 -6.23 -13.03
CA SER A 13 6.30 -7.37 -12.11
C SER A 13 7.69 -7.75 -11.66
N THR A 14 8.64 -7.81 -12.59
CA THR A 14 10.03 -8.12 -12.29
C THR A 14 10.64 -7.07 -11.38
N PHE A 15 10.33 -5.80 -11.61
CA PHE A 15 10.81 -4.70 -10.79
C PHE A 15 10.38 -4.86 -9.33
N PHE A 16 9.12 -5.18 -9.08
CA PHE A 16 8.64 -5.35 -7.71
C PHE A 16 9.28 -6.55 -7.01
N ILE A 17 9.44 -7.65 -7.72
CA ILE A 17 10.10 -8.82 -7.17
C ILE A 17 11.56 -8.51 -6.82
N ASP A 18 12.26 -7.83 -7.72
CA ASP A 18 13.62 -7.40 -7.48
C ASP A 18 13.73 -6.49 -6.27
N TRP A 19 12.83 -5.51 -6.17
CA TRP A 19 12.82 -4.58 -5.06
C TRP A 19 12.63 -5.30 -3.74
N ILE A 20 11.66 -6.21 -3.67
CA ILE A 20 11.39 -7.01 -2.48
C ILE A 20 12.63 -7.81 -2.07
N ASN A 21 13.32 -8.38 -3.03
CA ASN A 21 14.48 -9.22 -2.77
C ASN A 21 15.72 -8.42 -2.34
N ARG A 22 15.91 -7.23 -2.94
CA ARG A 22 17.10 -6.42 -2.67
C ARG A 22 16.96 -5.56 -1.43
N ASP A 23 15.79 -4.98 -1.22
CA ASP A 23 15.57 -4.03 -0.14
C ASP A 23 14.15 -4.15 0.38
N PRO A 24 13.84 -5.24 1.10
CA PRO A 24 12.50 -5.45 1.62
C PRO A 24 12.05 -4.36 2.60
N VAL A 25 12.97 -3.75 3.33
CA VAL A 25 12.63 -2.66 4.25
C VAL A 25 12.07 -1.46 3.49
N SER A 26 12.76 -1.04 2.45
CA SER A 26 12.32 0.08 1.61
C SER A 26 10.97 -0.22 0.95
N TYR A 27 10.81 -1.44 0.45
CA TYR A 27 9.54 -1.88 -0.14
C TYR A 27 8.38 -1.78 0.86
N CYS A 28 8.58 -2.32 2.07
CA CYS A 28 7.53 -2.30 3.10
C CYS A 28 7.18 -0.87 3.51
N ARG A 29 8.19 -0.02 3.69
CA ARG A 29 7.98 1.37 4.07
C ARG A 29 7.23 2.13 2.98
N ALA A 30 7.60 1.95 1.72
CA ALA A 30 6.92 2.61 0.61
C ALA A 30 5.46 2.18 0.52
N ARG A 31 5.19 0.88 0.63
CA ARG A 31 3.83 0.36 0.59
C ARG A 31 3.00 0.89 1.76
N ALA A 32 3.58 0.90 2.95
CA ALA A 32 2.90 1.39 4.15
C ALA A 32 2.62 2.89 4.06
N ALA A 33 3.56 3.66 3.55
CA ALA A 33 3.41 5.11 3.41
C ALA A 33 2.32 5.48 2.41
N VAL A 34 2.27 4.82 1.26
CA VAL A 34 1.23 5.04 0.25
C VAL A 34 -0.14 4.70 0.81
N SER A 35 -0.25 3.56 1.48
CA SER A 35 -1.50 3.13 2.10
C SER A 35 -1.95 4.11 3.19
N GLN A 36 -1.01 4.62 3.98
CA GLN A 36 -1.30 5.62 5.01
C GLN A 36 -1.85 6.91 4.40
N GLU A 37 -1.26 7.37 3.31
CA GLU A 37 -1.75 8.56 2.61
C GLU A 37 -3.17 8.35 2.07
N ASP A 38 -3.44 7.18 1.49
CA ASP A 38 -4.76 6.85 0.98
C ASP A 38 -5.79 6.82 2.11
N ALA A 39 -5.44 6.24 3.25
CA ALA A 39 -6.34 6.18 4.42
C ALA A 39 -6.57 7.58 5.00
N ARG A 40 -5.55 8.42 5.03
CA ARG A 40 -5.69 9.81 5.48
C ARG A 40 -6.55 10.63 4.53
N ALA A 41 -6.42 10.41 3.23
CA ALA A 41 -7.27 11.06 2.23
C ALA A 41 -8.73 10.64 2.41
N ALA A 42 -8.99 9.37 2.67
CA ALA A 42 -10.33 8.87 2.95
C ALA A 42 -10.91 9.51 4.21
N ARG A 43 -10.10 9.64 5.26
CA ARG A 43 -10.52 10.30 6.50
C ARG A 43 -10.89 11.75 6.25
N LYS A 44 -10.10 12.46 5.47
CA LYS A 44 -10.39 13.86 5.11
C LYS A 44 -11.72 13.97 4.36
N ARG A 45 -11.95 13.08 3.39
CA ARG A 45 -13.20 13.06 2.63
C ARG A 45 -14.40 12.74 3.53
N PHE A 46 -14.21 11.84 4.47
CA PHE A 46 -15.26 11.52 5.44
C PHE A 46 -15.61 12.73 6.29
N LEU A 47 -14.62 13.44 6.80
CA LEU A 47 -14.83 14.64 7.60
C LEU A 47 -15.50 15.78 6.80
N GLN A 48 -15.29 15.79 5.48
CA GLN A 48 -15.92 16.74 4.56
C GLN A 48 -17.31 16.29 4.10
N GLY A 49 -17.77 15.13 4.54
CA GLY A 49 -19.07 14.59 4.14
C GLY A 49 -19.11 14.03 2.73
N LYS A 50 -17.97 13.79 2.10
CA LYS A 50 -17.90 13.31 0.71
C LYS A 50 -18.04 11.81 0.59
N ILE A 51 -17.71 11.06 1.62
CA ILE A 51 -17.86 9.61 1.67
C ILE A 51 -18.56 9.22 2.96
N SER A 52 -19.16 8.03 2.97
CA SER A 52 -19.85 7.51 4.13
C SER A 52 -18.86 6.99 5.18
N GLN A 53 -19.35 6.84 6.41
CA GLN A 53 -18.59 6.21 7.48
C GLN A 53 -18.19 4.78 7.10
N SER A 54 -19.07 4.07 6.41
CA SER A 54 -18.79 2.71 5.95
C SER A 54 -17.59 2.68 4.99
N GLU A 55 -17.55 3.63 4.06
CA GLU A 55 -16.44 3.74 3.11
C GLU A 55 -15.13 4.09 3.83
N PHE A 56 -15.18 5.00 4.78
CA PHE A 56 -14.01 5.34 5.58
C PHE A 56 -13.53 4.14 6.41
N ASN A 57 -14.45 3.42 7.05
CA ASN A 57 -14.10 2.24 7.84
C ASN A 57 -13.45 1.16 6.96
N ALA A 58 -13.93 0.98 5.74
CA ALA A 58 -13.34 0.04 4.80
C ALA A 58 -11.90 0.44 4.45
N ALA A 59 -11.66 1.73 4.18
CA ALA A 59 -10.32 2.22 3.87
C ALA A 59 -9.37 2.02 5.05
N ARG A 60 -9.83 2.31 6.26
CA ARG A 60 -9.04 2.13 7.47
C ARG A 60 -8.71 0.65 7.70
N THR A 61 -9.69 -0.22 7.56
CA THR A 61 -9.49 -1.66 7.73
C THR A 61 -8.51 -2.21 6.70
N ASN A 62 -8.63 -1.78 5.44
CA ASN A 62 -7.71 -2.19 4.39
C ASN A 62 -6.27 -1.79 4.72
N HIS A 63 -6.08 -0.58 5.25
CA HIS A 63 -4.77 -0.11 5.65
C HIS A 63 -4.20 -0.95 6.79
N GLU A 64 -5.00 -1.21 7.83
CA GLU A 64 -4.58 -2.03 8.97
C GLU A 64 -4.21 -3.45 8.53
N GLN A 65 -4.99 -4.04 7.64
CA GLN A 65 -4.71 -5.36 7.10
C GLN A 65 -3.41 -5.39 6.29
N LEU A 66 -3.14 -4.34 5.52
CA LEU A 66 -1.90 -4.25 4.77
C LEU A 66 -0.70 -4.18 5.72
N LEU A 67 -0.77 -3.35 6.76
CA LEU A 67 0.31 -3.25 7.74
C LEU A 67 0.56 -4.59 8.44
N ASN A 68 -0.49 -5.28 8.84
CA ASN A 68 -0.37 -6.60 9.46
C ASN A 68 0.26 -7.61 8.51
N LYS A 69 -0.18 -7.61 7.26
CA LYS A 69 0.33 -8.53 6.26
C LYS A 69 1.82 -8.32 5.99
N LEU A 70 2.23 -7.07 5.81
CA LEU A 70 3.63 -6.73 5.58
C LEU A 70 4.47 -7.02 6.83
N GLY A 71 3.97 -6.69 8.01
CA GLY A 71 4.67 -6.96 9.26
C GLY A 71 4.91 -8.44 9.48
N LYS A 72 3.90 -9.27 9.23
CA LYS A 72 4.04 -10.73 9.37
C LYS A 72 4.97 -11.32 8.34
N ARG A 73 4.86 -10.86 7.09
CA ARG A 73 5.66 -11.42 6.00
C ARG A 73 7.13 -11.09 6.14
N PHE A 74 7.46 -9.86 6.52
CA PHE A 74 8.84 -9.37 6.54
C PHE A 74 9.41 -9.19 7.95
N GLY A 75 8.57 -9.28 8.98
CA GLY A 75 9.04 -9.17 10.36
C GLY A 75 9.41 -7.76 10.81
N TYR A 76 8.90 -6.72 10.14
CA TYR A 76 9.20 -5.34 10.50
C TYR A 76 8.06 -4.70 11.29
N ASP A 77 8.42 -3.78 12.17
CA ASP A 77 7.45 -2.98 12.91
C ASP A 77 7.02 -1.79 12.03
N LEU A 78 5.77 -1.79 11.62
CA LEU A 78 5.19 -0.75 10.78
C LEU A 78 4.18 0.11 11.54
N SER A 79 4.21 0.07 12.87
CA SER A 79 3.26 0.81 13.70
C SER A 79 3.32 2.31 13.50
N GLN A 80 4.46 2.85 13.07
CA GLN A 80 4.59 4.27 12.75
C GLN A 80 3.71 4.71 11.58
N TYR A 81 3.21 3.78 10.78
CA TYR A 81 2.32 4.06 9.66
C TYR A 81 0.85 3.86 10.02
N ALA A 82 0.54 3.56 11.27
CA ALA A 82 -0.84 3.44 11.71
C ALA A 82 -1.57 4.77 11.53
N LEU A 83 -2.86 4.68 11.22
CA LEU A 83 -3.67 5.86 10.97
C LEU A 83 -4.04 6.59 12.27
#